data_c955da7e11cfd13c723f400f1453689e
#
_entry.id   c955da7e11cfd13c723f400f1453689e
#
_cell.length_a   1.000
_cell.length_b   1.000
_cell.length_c   1.000
_cell.angle_alpha   90.00
_cell.angle_beta   90.00
_cell.angle_gamma   90.00
#
_symmetry.space_group_name_H-M   'P 1'
#
loop_
_entity.id
_entity.type
_entity.pdbx_description
1 polymer ?
#
loop_
_entity_poly.entity_id
_entity_poly.type
_entity_poly.pdbx_seq_one_letter_code
_entity_poly.pdbx_strand_id
1 'polypeptide(L)'
;MIRALFLCLVLVTGLAGAHAAANDGGDVRTIVWADLLPEGESDRLARLQQMQAVEMGFEHFGTDQMPQIMSFAAVEELDGQRVRLGGYILPFDYFSGGRVTRFLLVPYVGACIHVPPPPPNQLVFVETDEPIEVEGLWDPVYAEGVLRIQRQDTDLASVAYTLELDSVSPYRP
;
A
#
# COMPACT_ATOMS: atom_id res chain seq x y z
N MET A 1 68.01 -36.95 25.35
CA MET A 1 67.57 -35.83 24.48
C MET A 1 66.15 -36.11 24.04
N ILE A 2 65.15 -35.62 24.77
CA ILE A 2 63.71 -35.85 24.54
C ILE A 2 63.13 -34.53 24.01
N ARG A 3 62.69 -34.52 22.74
CA ARG A 3 61.97 -33.38 22.12
C ARG A 3 60.50 -33.52 22.42
N ALA A 4 59.98 -32.62 23.21
CA ALA A 4 58.56 -32.49 23.47
C ALA A 4 57.90 -31.72 22.30
N LEU A 5 56.92 -32.35 21.66
CA LEU A 5 56.10 -31.77 20.59
C LEU A 5 54.85 -31.14 21.23
N PHE A 6 54.79 -29.83 21.24
CA PHE A 6 53.56 -29.10 21.67
C PHE A 6 52.56 -29.05 20.52
N LEU A 7 51.43 -29.74 20.71
CA LEU A 7 50.31 -29.69 19.80
C LEU A 7 49.39 -28.53 20.21
N CYS A 8 49.40 -27.42 19.45
CA CYS A 8 48.45 -26.33 19.64
C CYS A 8 47.10 -26.71 19.04
N LEU A 9 46.11 -26.97 19.90
CA LEU A 9 44.73 -27.18 19.53
C LEU A 9 44.06 -25.80 19.40
N VAL A 10 43.82 -25.32 18.16
CA VAL A 10 43.03 -24.12 17.88
C VAL A 10 41.57 -24.46 17.90
N LEU A 11 40.86 -24.04 18.97
CA LEU A 11 39.42 -24.11 19.07
C LEU A 11 38.83 -22.93 18.24
N VAL A 12 38.30 -23.23 17.05
CA VAL A 12 37.51 -22.28 16.27
C VAL A 12 36.08 -22.35 16.81
N THR A 13 35.70 -21.41 17.68
CA THR A 13 34.32 -21.19 18.10
C THR A 13 33.58 -20.44 16.98
N GLY A 14 32.84 -21.19 16.15
CA GLY A 14 31.91 -20.61 15.18
C GLY A 14 30.78 -19.92 15.92
N LEU A 15 30.75 -18.58 15.86
CA LEU A 15 29.59 -17.78 16.24
C LEU A 15 28.50 -18.01 15.17
N ALA A 16 27.57 -18.92 15.44
CA ALA A 16 26.34 -19.00 14.69
C ALA A 16 25.51 -17.75 15.01
N GLY A 17 25.57 -16.76 14.13
CA GLY A 17 24.67 -15.61 14.18
C GLY A 17 23.25 -16.08 13.97
N ALA A 18 22.50 -16.24 15.04
CA ALA A 18 21.05 -16.36 14.97
C ALA A 18 20.52 -15.03 14.42
N HIS A 19 20.12 -15.01 13.15
CA HIS A 19 19.23 -13.99 12.64
C HIS A 19 17.90 -14.19 13.33
N ALA A 20 17.69 -13.50 14.44
CA ALA A 20 16.36 -13.32 14.99
C ALA A 20 15.58 -12.57 13.91
N ALA A 21 14.67 -13.26 13.23
CA ALA A 21 13.57 -12.62 12.56
C ALA A 21 12.85 -11.82 13.64
N ALA A 22 12.99 -10.51 13.59
CA ALA A 22 12.22 -9.60 14.42
C ALA A 22 10.75 -9.79 13.99
N ASN A 23 10.05 -10.63 14.71
CA ASN A 23 8.60 -10.68 14.67
C ASN A 23 8.17 -9.44 15.47
N ASP A 24 8.21 -8.28 14.81
CA ASP A 24 7.72 -7.04 15.39
C ASP A 24 6.19 -7.12 15.43
N GLY A 25 5.69 -7.74 16.50
CA GLY A 25 4.29 -7.73 16.87
C GLY A 25 3.84 -6.34 17.34
N GLY A 26 4.25 -5.31 16.60
CA GLY A 26 3.80 -3.94 16.82
C GLY A 26 2.29 -3.89 16.76
N ASP A 27 1.71 -3.10 17.69
CA ASP A 27 0.27 -2.88 17.78
C ASP A 27 -0.25 -2.36 16.42
N VAL A 28 -1.25 -3.03 15.85
CA VAL A 28 -1.81 -2.67 14.55
C VAL A 28 -2.67 -1.41 14.71
N ARG A 29 -2.25 -0.33 14.09
CA ARG A 29 -2.99 0.94 14.09
C ARG A 29 -4.08 0.91 13.02
N THR A 30 -5.34 0.95 13.43
CA THR A 30 -6.43 1.18 12.46
C THR A 30 -6.44 2.65 12.06
N ILE A 31 -6.34 2.88 10.75
CA ILE A 31 -6.37 4.21 10.14
C ILE A 31 -7.52 4.33 9.15
N VAL A 32 -7.87 5.57 8.81
CA VAL A 32 -8.83 5.90 7.76
C VAL A 32 -8.13 6.70 6.65
N TRP A 33 -8.76 6.84 5.51
CA TRP A 33 -8.20 7.53 4.34
C TRP A 33 -7.79 8.97 4.62
N ALA A 34 -8.48 9.66 5.54
CA ALA A 34 -8.12 11.00 5.95
C ALA A 34 -6.78 11.06 6.72
N ASP A 35 -6.39 9.97 7.40
CA ASP A 35 -5.13 9.91 8.14
C ASP A 35 -3.90 9.84 7.22
N LEU A 36 -4.10 9.51 5.93
CA LEU A 36 -3.04 9.52 4.91
C LEU A 36 -2.70 10.93 4.40
N LEU A 37 -3.50 11.92 4.76
CA LEU A 37 -3.33 13.30 4.32
C LEU A 37 -2.64 14.14 5.39
N PRO A 38 -1.55 14.83 5.06
CA PRO A 38 -0.98 15.85 5.94
C PRO A 38 -2.00 16.96 6.27
N GLU A 39 -1.75 17.69 7.33
CA GLU A 39 -2.60 18.81 7.74
C GLU A 39 -2.82 19.82 6.59
N GLY A 40 -4.07 20.21 6.35
CA GLY A 40 -4.48 21.13 5.30
C GLY A 40 -4.50 20.57 3.88
N GLU A 41 -4.03 19.33 3.67
CA GLU A 41 -4.01 18.72 2.34
C GLU A 41 -5.42 18.42 1.81
N SER A 42 -6.34 17.99 2.67
CA SER A 42 -7.73 17.75 2.29
C SER A 42 -8.39 19.01 1.69
N ASP A 43 -8.18 20.16 2.31
CA ASP A 43 -8.71 21.44 1.82
C ASP A 43 -8.06 21.85 0.50
N ARG A 44 -6.76 21.58 0.36
CA ARG A 44 -6.04 21.84 -0.89
C ARG A 44 -6.60 20.99 -2.03
N LEU A 45 -6.78 19.69 -1.79
CA LEU A 45 -7.33 18.76 -2.77
C LEU A 45 -8.77 19.13 -3.15
N ALA A 46 -9.61 19.48 -2.18
CA ALA A 46 -10.99 19.92 -2.44
C ALA A 46 -11.03 21.16 -3.36
N ARG A 47 -10.15 22.14 -3.13
CA ARG A 47 -10.04 23.32 -4.02
C ARG A 47 -9.59 22.93 -5.43
N LEU A 48 -8.60 22.05 -5.57
CA LEU A 48 -8.14 21.57 -6.89
C LEU A 48 -9.23 20.83 -7.64
N GLN A 49 -9.99 19.96 -6.96
CA GLN A 49 -11.12 19.24 -7.54
C GLN A 49 -12.21 20.20 -8.02
N GLN A 50 -12.51 21.24 -7.22
CA GLN A 50 -13.48 22.26 -7.61
C GLN A 50 -13.03 23.06 -8.85
N MET A 51 -11.75 23.42 -8.92
CA MET A 51 -11.18 24.13 -10.08
C MET A 51 -11.23 23.25 -11.34
N GLN A 52 -10.83 21.99 -11.22
CA GLN A 52 -10.88 21.00 -12.31
C GLN A 52 -12.32 20.80 -12.81
N ALA A 53 -13.30 20.68 -11.90
CA ALA A 53 -14.69 20.52 -12.26
C ALA A 53 -15.25 21.75 -13.02
N VAL A 54 -14.81 22.97 -12.68
CA VAL A 54 -15.20 24.20 -13.38
C VAL A 54 -14.56 24.26 -14.77
N GLU A 55 -13.28 23.91 -14.89
CA GLU A 55 -12.55 23.95 -16.17
C GLU A 55 -13.11 22.92 -17.16
N MET A 56 -13.48 21.72 -16.69
CA MET A 56 -14.02 20.63 -17.50
C MET A 56 -15.56 20.66 -17.63
N GLY A 57 -16.25 21.58 -16.98
CA GLY A 57 -17.72 21.63 -16.87
C GLY A 57 -18.48 21.88 -18.19
N PHE A 58 -17.78 21.98 -19.33
CA PHE A 58 -18.38 22.16 -20.64
C PHE A 58 -18.26 20.93 -21.56
N GLU A 59 -17.54 19.88 -21.15
CA GLU A 59 -17.28 18.68 -21.94
C GLU A 59 -17.87 17.41 -21.33
N HIS A 60 -19.14 17.41 -20.95
CA HIS A 60 -19.83 16.24 -20.33
C HIS A 60 -19.96 15.01 -21.23
N PHE A 61 -19.56 15.08 -22.51
CA PHE A 61 -19.69 13.99 -23.48
C PHE A 61 -18.36 13.52 -24.06
N GLY A 62 -17.23 13.95 -23.49
CA GLY A 62 -15.91 13.45 -23.86
C GLY A 62 -15.67 12.01 -23.38
N THR A 63 -15.03 11.18 -24.22
CA THR A 63 -14.59 9.82 -23.86
C THR A 63 -13.29 9.81 -23.07
N ASP A 64 -12.72 10.98 -22.82
CA ASP A 64 -11.42 11.13 -22.16
C ASP A 64 -11.58 11.01 -20.65
N GLN A 65 -10.77 10.15 -20.05
CA GLN A 65 -10.70 10.04 -18.60
C GLN A 65 -10.18 11.35 -18.01
N MET A 66 -10.82 11.84 -16.96
CA MET A 66 -10.33 13.00 -16.24
C MET A 66 -8.95 12.71 -15.65
N PRO A 67 -7.98 13.64 -15.77
CA PRO A 67 -6.65 13.44 -15.24
C PRO A 67 -6.65 13.36 -13.72
N GLN A 68 -5.77 12.52 -13.18
CA GLN A 68 -5.54 12.42 -11.74
C GLN A 68 -4.99 13.75 -11.20
N ILE A 69 -5.54 14.24 -10.10
CA ILE A 69 -4.95 15.39 -9.37
C ILE A 69 -3.68 14.90 -8.69
N MET A 70 -2.52 15.38 -9.13
CA MET A 70 -1.23 14.90 -8.66
C MET A 70 -0.87 15.51 -7.31
N SER A 71 -0.97 14.73 -6.25
CA SER A 71 -0.45 15.05 -4.92
C SER A 71 0.22 13.82 -4.30
N PHE A 72 1.50 13.97 -3.97
CA PHE A 72 2.32 12.98 -3.27
C PHE A 72 2.63 13.40 -1.84
N ALA A 73 1.93 14.42 -1.32
CA ALA A 73 2.08 14.80 0.07
C ALA A 73 1.69 13.62 0.97
N ALA A 74 2.56 13.24 1.88
CA ALA A 74 2.41 12.05 2.71
C ALA A 74 2.63 12.38 4.19
N VAL A 75 2.13 11.53 5.07
CA VAL A 75 2.27 11.63 6.53
C VAL A 75 3.48 10.80 6.95
N GLU A 76 4.61 11.47 7.21
CA GLU A 76 5.91 10.83 7.52
C GLU A 76 5.84 9.85 8.70
N GLU A 77 4.99 10.14 9.69
CA GLU A 77 4.82 9.31 10.89
C GLU A 77 4.18 7.94 10.59
N LEU A 78 3.58 7.77 9.42
CA LEU A 78 3.00 6.50 9.00
C LEU A 78 4.00 5.59 8.29
N ASP A 79 5.16 6.11 7.87
CA ASP A 79 6.18 5.30 7.22
C ASP A 79 6.73 4.23 8.16
N GLY A 80 6.67 2.97 7.73
CA GLY A 80 7.10 1.82 8.53
C GLY A 80 6.11 1.40 9.62
N GLN A 81 4.95 2.04 9.75
CA GLN A 81 3.94 1.63 10.72
C GLN A 81 3.13 0.44 10.22
N ARG A 82 2.81 -0.48 11.14
CA ARG A 82 1.84 -1.54 10.89
C ARG A 82 0.43 -0.99 11.02
N VAL A 83 -0.29 -0.99 9.91
CA VAL A 83 -1.61 -0.37 9.83
C VAL A 83 -2.68 -1.36 9.34
N ARG A 84 -3.94 -1.03 9.63
CA ARG A 84 -5.14 -1.62 9.07
C ARG A 84 -5.95 -0.53 8.40
N LEU A 85 -6.19 -0.66 7.09
CA LEU A 85 -6.93 0.31 6.30
C LEU A 85 -8.10 -0.38 5.58
N GLY A 86 -9.29 0.19 5.72
CA GLY A 86 -10.48 -0.28 5.00
C GLY A 86 -10.57 0.30 3.60
N GLY A 87 -10.96 -0.52 2.60
CA GLY A 87 -11.09 -0.07 1.22
C GLY A 87 -11.62 -1.15 0.29
N TYR A 88 -11.50 -0.91 -1.00
CA TYR A 88 -11.90 -1.83 -2.06
C TYR A 88 -10.68 -2.25 -2.88
N ILE A 89 -10.66 -3.51 -3.32
CA ILE A 89 -9.59 -4.05 -4.13
C ILE A 89 -9.86 -3.75 -5.60
N LEU A 90 -8.93 -3.05 -6.25
CA LEU A 90 -8.89 -2.86 -7.70
C LEU A 90 -7.66 -3.61 -8.24
N PRO A 91 -7.84 -4.84 -8.78
CA PRO A 91 -6.74 -5.68 -9.20
C PRO A 91 -6.14 -5.22 -10.53
N PHE A 92 -4.82 -5.38 -10.69
CA PHE A 92 -4.12 -5.24 -11.97
C PHE A 92 -4.22 -6.52 -12.79
N ASP A 93 -4.15 -7.65 -12.11
CA ASP A 93 -4.22 -8.98 -12.69
C ASP A 93 -5.32 -9.77 -11.97
N TYR A 94 -6.24 -10.30 -12.73
CA TYR A 94 -7.31 -11.13 -12.21
C TYR A 94 -7.17 -12.54 -12.76
N PHE A 95 -6.54 -13.40 -11.97
CA PHE A 95 -6.36 -14.80 -12.37
C PHE A 95 -7.68 -15.57 -12.33
N SER A 96 -7.79 -16.61 -13.16
CA SER A 96 -8.91 -17.53 -13.10
C SER A 96 -9.05 -18.11 -11.69
N GLY A 97 -10.23 -17.93 -11.07
CA GLY A 97 -10.48 -18.33 -9.68
C GLY A 97 -10.44 -17.22 -8.66
N GLY A 98 -10.42 -15.94 -9.08
CA GLY A 98 -10.53 -14.80 -8.16
C GLY A 98 -9.29 -14.50 -7.34
N ARG A 99 -8.11 -15.00 -7.75
CA ARG A 99 -6.85 -14.76 -7.05
C ARG A 99 -6.12 -13.55 -7.61
N VAL A 100 -5.53 -12.74 -6.73
CA VAL A 100 -4.87 -11.47 -7.03
C VAL A 100 -3.53 -11.39 -6.32
N THR A 101 -2.48 -10.92 -7.01
CA THR A 101 -1.15 -10.67 -6.43
C THR A 101 -0.80 -9.18 -6.40
N ARG A 102 -1.42 -8.37 -7.27
CA ARG A 102 -1.18 -6.93 -7.34
C ARG A 102 -2.50 -6.18 -7.47
N PHE A 103 -2.70 -5.18 -6.63
CA PHE A 103 -3.91 -4.38 -6.65
C PHE A 103 -3.68 -2.97 -6.10
N LEU A 104 -4.58 -2.06 -6.42
CA LEU A 104 -4.77 -0.84 -5.66
C LEU A 104 -5.83 -1.07 -4.59
N LEU A 105 -5.53 -0.67 -3.35
CA LEU A 105 -6.55 -0.44 -2.36
C LEU A 105 -7.08 0.98 -2.58
N VAL A 106 -8.40 1.12 -2.74
CA VAL A 106 -9.06 2.38 -3.09
C VAL A 106 -10.16 2.73 -2.10
N PRO A 107 -10.47 4.04 -1.90
CA PRO A 107 -11.39 4.48 -0.84
C PRO A 107 -12.87 4.21 -1.13
N TYR A 108 -13.26 4.06 -2.40
CA TYR A 108 -14.66 3.86 -2.80
C TYR A 108 -14.76 3.03 -4.07
N VAL A 109 -15.94 2.43 -4.24
CA VAL A 109 -16.28 1.62 -5.42
C VAL A 109 -16.23 2.47 -6.69
N GLY A 110 -15.61 1.94 -7.76
CA GLY A 110 -15.54 2.60 -9.07
C GLY A 110 -14.41 3.61 -9.21
N ALA A 111 -13.60 3.83 -8.17
CA ALA A 111 -12.37 4.62 -8.28
C ALA A 111 -11.49 4.10 -9.42
N CYS A 112 -10.89 4.99 -10.20
CA CYS A 112 -10.02 4.70 -11.35
C CYS A 112 -10.69 4.02 -12.57
N ILE A 113 -11.97 3.63 -12.47
CA ILE A 113 -12.69 2.96 -13.57
C ILE A 113 -13.77 3.87 -14.17
N HIS A 114 -14.66 4.42 -13.32
CA HIS A 114 -15.82 5.19 -13.74
C HIS A 114 -15.75 6.67 -13.35
N VAL A 115 -14.81 7.01 -12.50
CA VAL A 115 -14.54 8.37 -12.00
C VAL A 115 -13.06 8.64 -12.09
N PRO A 116 -12.62 9.92 -12.07
CA PRO A 116 -11.20 10.25 -12.05
C PRO A 116 -10.48 9.48 -10.95
N PRO A 117 -9.24 9.05 -11.19
CA PRO A 117 -8.46 8.44 -10.14
C PRO A 117 -8.35 9.38 -8.92
N PRO A 118 -8.50 8.86 -7.68
CA PRO A 118 -8.14 9.62 -6.50
C PRO A 118 -6.71 10.16 -6.57
N PRO A 119 -6.37 11.24 -5.84
CA PRO A 119 -4.99 11.69 -5.76
C PRO A 119 -4.04 10.58 -5.30
N PRO A 120 -2.75 10.62 -5.69
CA PRO A 120 -1.77 9.59 -5.32
C PRO A 120 -1.70 9.26 -3.83
N ASN A 121 -1.92 10.25 -2.95
CA ASN A 121 -1.95 10.09 -1.50
C ASN A 121 -3.29 9.56 -0.95
N GLN A 122 -4.23 9.22 -1.83
CA GLN A 122 -5.49 8.53 -1.53
C GLN A 122 -5.63 7.21 -2.28
N LEU A 123 -4.49 6.61 -2.62
CA LEU A 123 -4.36 5.28 -3.20
C LEU A 123 -3.20 4.56 -2.54
N VAL A 124 -3.35 3.26 -2.32
CA VAL A 124 -2.29 2.41 -1.78
C VAL A 124 -2.04 1.26 -2.74
N PHE A 125 -0.79 1.13 -3.20
CA PHE A 125 -0.37 -0.01 -4.01
C PHE A 125 -0.02 -1.19 -3.10
N VAL A 126 -0.49 -2.37 -3.48
CA VAL A 126 -0.25 -3.62 -2.74
C VAL A 126 0.27 -4.67 -3.71
N GLU A 127 1.36 -5.30 -3.33
CA GLU A 127 1.92 -6.46 -4.02
C GLU A 127 2.23 -7.55 -2.99
N THR A 128 1.92 -8.81 -3.32
CA THR A 128 2.15 -9.96 -2.46
C THR A 128 2.64 -11.16 -3.26
N ASP A 129 3.57 -11.92 -2.68
CA ASP A 129 4.08 -13.17 -3.27
C ASP A 129 3.04 -14.29 -3.20
N GLU A 130 2.17 -14.28 -2.18
CA GLU A 130 1.09 -15.24 -2.01
C GLU A 130 -0.23 -14.65 -2.52
N PRO A 131 -0.83 -15.25 -3.58
CA PRO A 131 -2.08 -14.75 -4.11
C PRO A 131 -3.20 -14.77 -3.07
N ILE A 132 -3.89 -13.63 -2.90
CA ILE A 132 -5.08 -13.53 -2.05
C ILE A 132 -6.34 -13.91 -2.84
N GLU A 133 -7.31 -14.52 -2.18
CA GLU A 133 -8.63 -14.77 -2.75
C GLU A 133 -9.53 -13.54 -2.57
N VAL A 134 -10.14 -13.11 -3.67
CA VAL A 134 -11.08 -11.97 -3.69
C VAL A 134 -12.44 -12.53 -4.11
N GLU A 135 -13.40 -12.57 -3.18
CA GLU A 135 -14.74 -13.10 -3.44
C GLU A 135 -15.54 -12.18 -4.35
N GLY A 136 -15.41 -10.87 -4.17
CA GLY A 136 -16.05 -9.86 -5.00
C GLY A 136 -15.27 -8.56 -5.06
N LEU A 137 -15.14 -7.98 -6.26
CA LEU A 137 -14.44 -6.69 -6.46
C LEU A 137 -15.14 -5.50 -5.80
N TRP A 138 -16.40 -5.69 -5.42
CA TRP A 138 -17.23 -4.65 -4.81
C TRP A 138 -17.38 -4.81 -3.30
N ASP A 139 -16.78 -5.87 -2.73
CA ASP A 139 -16.85 -6.12 -1.31
C ASP A 139 -15.74 -5.35 -0.61
N PRO A 140 -16.05 -4.56 0.42
CA PRO A 140 -15.04 -3.84 1.16
C PRO A 140 -14.21 -4.79 2.01
N VAL A 141 -12.91 -4.50 2.09
CA VAL A 141 -11.95 -5.29 2.86
C VAL A 141 -11.17 -4.40 3.83
N TYR A 142 -10.59 -5.02 4.85
CA TYR A 142 -9.44 -4.49 5.56
C TYR A 142 -8.16 -5.10 4.97
N ALA A 143 -7.24 -4.25 4.55
CA ALA A 143 -5.86 -4.64 4.29
C ALA A 143 -5.00 -4.27 5.51
N GLU A 144 -4.20 -5.21 5.97
CA GLU A 144 -3.32 -5.04 7.12
C GLU A 144 -1.88 -5.36 6.71
N GLY A 145 -0.94 -4.51 7.12
CA GLY A 145 0.46 -4.65 6.76
C GLY A 145 1.29 -3.43 7.15
N VAL A 146 2.54 -3.39 6.69
CA VAL A 146 3.45 -2.27 6.92
C VAL A 146 3.30 -1.24 5.82
N LEU A 147 2.87 -0.03 6.18
CA LEU A 147 2.72 1.08 5.24
C LEU A 147 4.08 1.71 4.95
N ARG A 148 4.33 2.03 3.67
CA ARG A 148 5.54 2.73 3.22
C ARG A 148 5.19 3.96 2.41
N ILE A 149 5.92 5.04 2.60
CA ILE A 149 5.90 6.18 1.71
C ILE A 149 6.78 5.84 0.51
N GLN A 150 6.16 5.25 -0.49
CA GLN A 150 6.85 4.83 -1.70
C GLN A 150 5.98 5.14 -2.91
N ARG A 151 6.47 6.08 -3.73
CA ARG A 151 5.81 6.41 -4.99
C ARG A 151 5.92 5.27 -5.99
N GLN A 152 4.79 4.95 -6.62
CA GLN A 152 4.71 4.07 -7.77
C GLN A 152 3.85 4.70 -8.86
N ASP A 153 4.26 4.54 -10.12
CA ASP A 153 3.46 4.89 -11.29
C ASP A 153 2.98 3.58 -11.91
N THR A 154 1.66 3.40 -11.97
CA THR A 154 1.04 2.17 -12.50
C THR A 154 0.21 2.48 -13.74
N ASP A 155 -0.26 1.45 -14.45
CA ASP A 155 -1.12 1.60 -15.63
C ASP A 155 -2.50 2.21 -15.29
N LEU A 156 -2.92 2.17 -14.02
CA LEU A 156 -4.22 2.70 -13.57
C LEU A 156 -4.09 4.11 -12.97
N ALA A 157 -3.06 4.35 -12.16
CA ALA A 157 -2.86 5.61 -11.46
C ALA A 157 -1.46 5.68 -10.84
N SER A 158 -1.00 6.90 -10.50
CA SER A 158 0.15 7.10 -9.60
C SER A 158 -0.29 6.98 -8.15
N VAL A 159 0.56 6.45 -7.27
CA VAL A 159 0.34 6.31 -5.84
C VAL A 159 1.49 6.90 -5.02
N ALA A 160 1.19 7.34 -3.79
CA ALA A 160 2.20 7.84 -2.85
C ALA A 160 2.58 6.79 -1.80
N TYR A 161 1.72 5.81 -1.58
CA TYR A 161 1.88 4.79 -0.56
C TYR A 161 1.89 3.39 -1.14
N THR A 162 2.67 2.50 -0.53
CA THR A 162 2.62 1.06 -0.74
C THR A 162 2.35 0.35 0.59
N LEU A 163 1.79 -0.84 0.54
CA LEU A 163 1.55 -1.68 1.71
C LEU A 163 2.23 -3.03 1.51
N GLU A 164 3.18 -3.33 2.39
CA GLU A 164 3.75 -4.68 2.54
C GLU A 164 2.70 -5.53 3.26
N LEU A 165 1.95 -6.32 2.50
CA LEU A 165 0.73 -6.97 2.96
C LEU A 165 0.99 -8.12 3.91
N ASP A 166 0.33 -8.11 5.08
CA ASP A 166 0.27 -9.26 6.00
C ASP A 166 -1.01 -10.07 5.79
N SER A 167 -2.15 -9.40 5.67
CA SER A 167 -3.44 -10.05 5.52
C SER A 167 -4.52 -9.17 4.90
N VAL A 168 -5.53 -9.83 4.31
CA VAL A 168 -6.79 -9.20 3.90
C VAL A 168 -7.94 -9.91 4.62
N SER A 169 -8.89 -9.15 5.13
CA SER A 169 -10.08 -9.67 5.79
C SER A 169 -11.32 -8.89 5.37
N PRO A 170 -12.53 -9.50 5.41
CA PRO A 170 -13.76 -8.79 5.10
C PRO A 170 -13.97 -7.57 6.01
N TYR A 171 -14.31 -6.42 5.43
CA TYR A 171 -14.73 -5.25 6.19
C TYR A 171 -16.12 -5.51 6.75
N ARG A 172 -16.23 -5.51 8.07
CA ARG A 172 -17.52 -5.57 8.79
C ARG A 172 -17.63 -4.30 9.62
N PRO A 173 -18.51 -3.36 9.19
CA PRO A 173 -18.73 -2.11 9.93
C PRO A 173 -19.35 -2.33 11.30
#